data_81f5f3a7958cec5a0ba21e22de1d4df2
#
_entry.id   81f5f3a7958cec5a0ba21e22de1d4df2
#
_cell.length_a   1.000
_cell.length_b   1.000
_cell.length_c   1.000
_cell.angle_alpha   90.00
_cell.angle_beta   90.00
_cell.angle_gamma   90.00
#
_symmetry.space_group_name_H-M   'P 1'
#
loop_
_entity.id
_entity.type
_entity.pdbx_description
1 polymer ?
#
loop_
_entity_poly.entity_id
_entity_poly.type
_entity_poly.pdbx_seq_one_letter_code
_entity_poly.pdbx_strand_id
1 'polypeptide(L)'
;MEVLEKSGTLWQNRNFLKLWTSETISQFGSQFTGLALPFTAVIILHSTPLEQGILQFAGSVPWLLFGLFVGVWVDRHHKKRIMVSSNVLRGSLLALIPISAFLGVITQLGLPFLYLIAFLVGLLQVFFDVTYQSYLPSIVRRDQLVEGNRNLQSSASTAQMVGPATAGFVIRIITAPIAIAIDASSFFASAFTLGRIDHEEVIEDKTVKPSVGADIREGLHVVLNDSRLRMIAGSTGSSNFFSTALGTLFPLFLIEQSPAGLGVSVDLATATAGIIFSVASVGALVGVAISAQAARKVGVGPAIIGSMLIAGLGGVPYYLSGSLMAFPLFTLAGLNVNWSMLSIMAGQFISFIGVVVYNVNQVSLRQAIVPLKLQGRMNATMRFLVWGTIPLGALAGGLLGTFLGLRTAVGIAVLGGSLSFLWVLFSPVRSLKTIPEPLD
;
A
#
# COMPACT_ATOMS: atom_id res chain seq x y z
N MET A 1 10.43 -36.25 -31.12
CA MET A 1 9.09 -36.67 -30.62
C MET A 1 9.04 -36.21 -29.17
N GLU A 2 8.74 -34.88 -29.00
CA GLU A 2 8.61 -34.26 -27.69
C GLU A 2 7.37 -34.82 -27.00
N VAL A 3 7.60 -35.41 -25.83
CA VAL A 3 6.53 -35.85 -24.93
C VAL A 3 5.71 -34.60 -24.61
N LEU A 4 4.50 -34.51 -25.14
CA LEU A 4 3.48 -33.55 -24.72
C LEU A 4 3.19 -33.83 -23.24
N GLU A 5 3.95 -33.19 -22.34
CA GLU A 5 3.64 -33.18 -20.92
C GLU A 5 2.23 -32.63 -20.74
N LYS A 6 1.38 -33.44 -20.14
CA LYS A 6 -0.01 -33.12 -19.82
C LYS A 6 -0.09 -31.70 -19.28
N SER A 7 -0.90 -30.87 -19.91
CA SER A 7 -1.23 -29.51 -19.49
C SER A 7 -1.92 -29.54 -18.11
N GLY A 8 -1.13 -29.63 -17.05
CA GLY A 8 -1.62 -29.50 -15.70
C GLY A 8 -2.11 -28.07 -15.45
N THR A 9 -3.23 -27.92 -14.75
CA THR A 9 -3.70 -26.60 -14.30
C THR A 9 -2.69 -25.99 -13.34
N LEU A 10 -2.63 -24.67 -13.24
CA LEU A 10 -1.76 -23.94 -12.31
C LEU A 10 -1.92 -24.46 -10.86
N TRP A 11 -3.15 -24.84 -10.48
CA TRP A 11 -3.48 -25.39 -9.17
C TRP A 11 -2.93 -26.78 -8.89
N GLN A 12 -2.39 -27.48 -9.90
CA GLN A 12 -1.67 -28.76 -9.74
C GLN A 12 -0.16 -28.53 -9.52
N ASN A 13 0.33 -27.31 -9.75
CA ASN A 13 1.73 -26.97 -9.50
C ASN A 13 1.96 -26.77 -8.00
N ARG A 14 2.57 -27.76 -7.34
CA ARG A 14 2.85 -27.74 -5.89
C ARG A 14 3.75 -26.56 -5.48
N ASN A 15 4.68 -26.15 -6.32
CA ASN A 15 5.57 -25.03 -6.01
C ASN A 15 4.83 -23.69 -6.09
N PHE A 16 3.94 -23.53 -7.07
CA PHE A 16 3.05 -22.37 -7.13
C PHE A 16 2.12 -22.30 -5.91
N LEU A 17 1.51 -23.42 -5.52
CA LEU A 17 0.64 -23.46 -4.33
C LEU A 17 1.38 -23.06 -3.06
N LYS A 18 2.62 -23.51 -2.87
CA LYS A 18 3.45 -23.11 -1.73
C LYS A 18 3.74 -21.60 -1.75
N LEU A 19 4.11 -21.05 -2.92
CA LEU A 19 4.34 -19.61 -3.08
C LEU A 19 3.06 -18.82 -2.81
N TRP A 20 1.95 -19.21 -3.42
CA TRP A 20 0.65 -18.55 -3.26
C TRP A 20 0.15 -18.59 -1.81
N THR A 21 0.23 -19.72 -1.14
CA THR A 21 -0.15 -19.87 0.28
C THR A 21 0.74 -19.01 1.18
N SER A 22 2.05 -19.06 0.97
CA SER A 22 3.02 -18.24 1.70
C SER A 22 2.71 -16.75 1.59
N GLU A 23 2.48 -16.27 0.38
CA GLU A 23 2.19 -14.87 0.10
C GLU A 23 0.83 -14.47 0.69
N THR A 24 -0.19 -15.30 0.53
CA THR A 24 -1.52 -15.03 1.07
C THR A 24 -1.48 -14.90 2.60
N ILE A 25 -0.80 -15.81 3.29
CA ILE A 25 -0.67 -15.77 4.75
C ILE A 25 0.03 -14.48 5.20
N SER A 26 1.15 -14.12 4.56
CA SER A 26 1.90 -12.92 4.94
C SER A 26 1.16 -11.62 4.61
N GLN A 27 0.42 -11.57 3.49
CA GLN A 27 -0.40 -10.42 3.13
C GLN A 27 -1.51 -10.14 4.15
N PHE A 28 -2.19 -11.19 4.62
CA PHE A 28 -3.18 -11.04 5.69
C PHE A 28 -2.53 -10.65 7.02
N GLY A 29 -1.40 -11.28 7.40
CA GLY A 29 -0.66 -10.94 8.61
C GLY A 29 -0.24 -9.47 8.63
N SER A 30 0.28 -8.96 7.53
CA SER A 30 0.77 -7.57 7.43
C SER A 30 -0.31 -6.51 7.60
N GLN A 31 -1.60 -6.86 7.41
CA GLN A 31 -2.69 -5.93 7.74
C GLN A 31 -2.78 -5.66 9.26
N PHE A 32 -2.40 -6.63 10.08
CA PHE A 32 -2.35 -6.45 11.54
C PHE A 32 -1.26 -5.46 11.93
N THR A 33 -0.04 -5.63 11.44
CA THR A 33 1.06 -4.70 11.73
C THR A 33 0.77 -3.31 11.15
N GLY A 34 0.22 -3.22 9.94
CA GLY A 34 -0.13 -1.96 9.30
C GLY A 34 -1.08 -1.09 10.13
N LEU A 35 -2.00 -1.71 10.87
CA LEU A 35 -2.89 -1.02 11.80
C LEU A 35 -2.30 -0.93 13.21
N ALA A 36 -1.75 -2.02 13.74
CA ALA A 36 -1.33 -2.12 15.14
C ALA A 36 -0.10 -1.26 15.45
N LEU A 37 0.86 -1.14 14.55
CA LEU A 37 2.12 -0.43 14.81
C LEU A 37 1.90 1.08 15.05
N PRO A 38 1.17 1.83 14.19
CA PRO A 38 0.85 3.23 14.45
C PRO A 38 0.04 3.42 15.74
N PHE A 39 -0.94 2.53 16.00
CA PHE A 39 -1.72 2.60 17.23
C PHE A 39 -0.92 2.25 18.49
N THR A 40 0.06 1.34 18.42
CA THR A 40 1.00 1.08 19.52
C THR A 40 1.78 2.34 19.88
N ALA A 41 2.27 3.06 18.87
CA ALA A 41 2.99 4.31 19.08
C ALA A 41 2.09 5.40 19.71
N VAL A 42 0.84 5.55 19.25
CA VAL A 42 -0.09 6.56 19.81
C VAL A 42 -0.58 6.18 21.20
N ILE A 43 -1.04 4.93 21.39
CA ILE A 43 -1.75 4.54 22.61
C ILE A 43 -0.79 4.27 23.77
N ILE A 44 0.36 3.64 23.49
CA ILE A 44 1.29 3.20 24.56
C ILE A 44 2.44 4.20 24.75
N LEU A 45 2.96 4.74 23.65
CA LEU A 45 4.10 5.64 23.67
C LEU A 45 3.70 7.11 23.55
N HIS A 46 2.41 7.41 23.46
CA HIS A 46 1.84 8.76 23.37
C HIS A 46 2.53 9.63 22.30
N SER A 47 2.76 9.04 21.13
CA SER A 47 3.50 9.68 20.06
C SER A 47 2.77 10.93 19.53
N THR A 48 3.57 11.96 19.27
CA THR A 48 3.16 13.21 18.64
C THR A 48 2.94 13.03 17.13
N PRO A 49 2.34 14.00 16.43
CA PRO A 49 2.20 13.93 14.96
C PRO A 49 3.55 13.76 14.24
N LEU A 50 4.61 14.47 14.67
CA LEU A 50 5.93 14.34 14.07
C LEU A 50 6.50 12.92 14.24
N GLU A 51 6.35 12.36 15.42
CA GLU A 51 6.83 11.02 15.74
C GLU A 51 6.09 9.94 14.93
N GLN A 52 4.79 10.13 14.68
CA GLN A 52 4.04 9.29 13.72
C GLN A 52 4.59 9.45 12.30
N GLY A 53 4.91 10.67 11.90
CA GLY A 53 5.55 10.96 10.61
C GLY A 53 6.89 10.24 10.46
N ILE A 54 7.73 10.26 11.49
CA ILE A 54 9.03 9.57 11.51
C ILE A 54 8.84 8.05 11.47
N LEU A 55 7.87 7.50 12.20
CA LEU A 55 7.56 6.06 12.18
C LEU A 55 7.18 5.57 10.77
N GLN A 56 6.24 6.26 10.14
CA GLN A 56 5.79 5.92 8.79
C GLN A 56 6.88 6.16 7.74
N PHE A 57 7.67 7.23 7.90
CA PHE A 57 8.84 7.49 7.07
C PHE A 57 9.87 6.35 7.19
N ALA A 58 10.21 5.95 8.41
CA ALA A 58 11.18 4.86 8.66
C ALA A 58 10.76 3.57 7.95
N GLY A 59 9.48 3.19 8.01
CA GLY A 59 8.97 1.98 7.35
C GLY A 59 8.96 2.05 5.83
N SER A 60 8.83 3.25 5.24
CA SER A 60 8.66 3.42 3.79
C SER A 60 9.92 3.91 3.05
N VAL A 61 10.83 4.61 3.72
CA VAL A 61 12.05 5.16 3.09
C VAL A 61 12.98 4.09 2.47
N PRO A 62 13.05 2.83 2.96
CA PRO A 62 13.86 1.81 2.31
C PRO A 62 13.50 1.58 0.83
N TRP A 63 12.23 1.72 0.45
CA TRP A 63 11.80 1.65 -0.94
C TRP A 63 12.42 2.74 -1.81
N LEU A 64 12.50 3.96 -1.29
CA LEU A 64 13.10 5.08 -2.00
C LEU A 64 14.62 4.92 -2.14
N LEU A 65 15.29 4.46 -1.07
CA LEU A 65 16.75 4.36 -1.03
C LEU A 65 17.28 3.12 -1.76
N PHE A 66 16.63 1.97 -1.60
CA PHE A 66 17.18 0.67 -1.99
C PHE A 66 16.41 -0.01 -3.11
N GLY A 67 15.19 0.42 -3.45
CA GLY A 67 14.32 -0.28 -4.41
C GLY A 67 14.97 -0.53 -5.77
N LEU A 68 15.79 0.39 -6.26
CA LEU A 68 16.51 0.24 -7.54
C LEU A 68 17.75 -0.65 -7.43
N PHE A 69 18.47 -0.57 -6.30
CA PHE A 69 19.72 -1.32 -6.11
C PHE A 69 19.49 -2.80 -5.81
N VAL A 70 18.43 -3.09 -5.03
CA VAL A 70 18.09 -4.45 -4.61
C VAL A 70 17.82 -5.35 -5.81
N GLY A 71 17.22 -4.84 -6.89
CA GLY A 71 16.98 -5.62 -8.11
C GLY A 71 18.23 -6.24 -8.69
N VAL A 72 19.29 -5.43 -8.84
CA VAL A 72 20.58 -5.89 -9.38
C VAL A 72 21.26 -6.91 -8.46
N TRP A 73 21.12 -6.71 -7.15
CA TRP A 73 21.70 -7.61 -6.16
C TRP A 73 20.99 -8.96 -6.12
N VAL A 74 19.66 -8.97 -6.17
CA VAL A 74 18.80 -10.16 -6.18
C VAL A 74 19.08 -11.08 -7.37
N ASP A 75 19.31 -10.52 -8.56
CA ASP A 75 19.57 -11.30 -9.78
C ASP A 75 20.84 -12.17 -9.70
N ARG A 76 21.72 -11.90 -8.74
CA ARG A 76 22.99 -12.62 -8.52
C ARG A 76 22.94 -13.63 -7.36
N HIS A 77 21.81 -13.74 -6.69
CA HIS A 77 21.70 -14.56 -5.50
C HIS A 77 20.51 -15.51 -5.58
N HIS A 78 20.52 -16.56 -4.77
CA HIS A 78 19.42 -17.53 -4.67
C HIS A 78 18.16 -16.85 -4.14
N LYS A 79 17.18 -16.67 -4.98
CA LYS A 79 15.92 -15.97 -4.70
C LYS A 79 15.14 -16.59 -3.55
N LYS A 80 15.02 -17.92 -3.54
CA LYS A 80 14.39 -18.67 -2.44
C LYS A 80 15.03 -18.36 -1.08
N ARG A 81 16.38 -18.33 -1.01
CA ARG A 81 17.09 -18.03 0.24
C ARG A 81 16.81 -16.62 0.71
N ILE A 82 16.81 -15.63 -0.20
CA ILE A 82 16.50 -14.22 0.11
C ILE A 82 15.08 -14.12 0.68
N MET A 83 14.08 -14.74 0.03
CA MET A 83 12.69 -14.66 0.47
C MET A 83 12.49 -15.32 1.85
N VAL A 84 13.06 -16.50 2.06
CA VAL A 84 12.98 -17.21 3.36
C VAL A 84 13.66 -16.39 4.46
N SER A 85 14.91 -15.95 4.24
CA SER A 85 15.66 -15.18 5.25
C SER A 85 14.97 -13.83 5.55
N SER A 86 14.45 -13.15 4.54
CA SER A 86 13.71 -11.90 4.73
C SER A 86 12.48 -12.12 5.63
N ASN A 87 11.70 -13.17 5.40
CA ASN A 87 10.52 -13.44 6.23
C ASN A 87 10.89 -13.90 7.65
N VAL A 88 11.93 -14.74 7.82
CA VAL A 88 12.40 -15.11 9.16
C VAL A 88 12.86 -13.88 9.93
N LEU A 89 13.66 -13.01 9.31
CA LEU A 89 14.14 -11.79 9.97
C LEU A 89 12.99 -10.82 10.26
N ARG A 90 12.03 -10.63 9.33
CA ARG A 90 10.84 -9.78 9.57
C ARG A 90 10.01 -10.31 10.73
N GLY A 91 9.72 -11.61 10.73
CA GLY A 91 9.01 -12.26 11.84
C GLY A 91 9.73 -12.09 13.17
N SER A 92 11.06 -12.26 13.20
CA SER A 92 11.87 -12.07 14.41
C SER A 92 11.87 -10.64 14.91
N LEU A 93 12.04 -9.65 14.01
CA LEU A 93 12.02 -8.24 14.36
C LEU A 93 10.65 -7.81 14.90
N LEU A 94 9.56 -8.21 14.22
CA LEU A 94 8.21 -7.88 14.66
C LEU A 94 7.86 -8.55 15.99
N ALA A 95 8.33 -9.77 16.24
CA ALA A 95 8.11 -10.46 17.52
C ALA A 95 8.73 -9.73 18.73
N LEU A 96 9.75 -8.90 18.52
CA LEU A 96 10.34 -8.09 19.60
C LEU A 96 9.33 -7.10 20.19
N ILE A 97 8.34 -6.63 19.42
CA ILE A 97 7.35 -5.65 19.89
C ILE A 97 6.40 -6.28 20.92
N PRO A 98 5.68 -7.38 20.64
CA PRO A 98 4.85 -8.02 21.65
C PRO A 98 5.67 -8.57 22.83
N ILE A 99 6.90 -9.04 22.62
CA ILE A 99 7.79 -9.49 23.69
C ILE A 99 8.14 -8.31 24.62
N SER A 100 8.55 -7.16 24.05
CA SER A 100 8.86 -5.97 24.86
C SER A 100 7.65 -5.44 25.61
N ALA A 101 6.46 -5.53 25.02
CA ALA A 101 5.20 -5.15 25.67
C ALA A 101 4.88 -6.11 26.83
N PHE A 102 5.02 -7.42 26.62
CA PHE A 102 4.79 -8.44 27.65
C PHE A 102 5.76 -8.29 28.82
N LEU A 103 7.03 -7.98 28.56
CA LEU A 103 8.04 -7.74 29.59
C LEU A 103 7.90 -6.36 30.26
N GLY A 104 6.99 -5.51 29.81
CA GLY A 104 6.78 -4.16 30.34
C GLY A 104 7.90 -3.16 30.01
N VAL A 105 8.83 -3.51 29.10
CA VAL A 105 9.98 -2.66 28.75
C VAL A 105 9.77 -1.78 27.52
N ILE A 106 8.63 -1.92 26.82
CA ILE A 106 8.35 -1.18 25.59
C ILE A 106 8.39 0.35 25.79
N THR A 107 7.91 0.84 26.93
CA THR A 107 7.93 2.27 27.30
C THR A 107 9.33 2.78 27.55
N GLN A 108 10.24 1.94 28.08
CA GLN A 108 11.64 2.28 28.31
C GLN A 108 12.43 2.31 27.00
N LEU A 109 12.12 1.39 26.05
CA LEU A 109 12.72 1.35 24.72
C LEU A 109 12.24 2.54 23.86
N GLY A 110 11.00 2.96 24.06
CA GLY A 110 10.40 4.13 23.42
C GLY A 110 10.24 4.04 21.90
N LEU A 111 9.98 5.19 21.29
CA LEU A 111 9.76 5.31 19.84
C LEU A 111 10.98 4.96 18.98
N PRO A 112 12.25 5.24 19.37
CA PRO A 112 13.42 4.83 18.57
C PRO A 112 13.47 3.33 18.27
N PHE A 113 13.02 2.51 19.21
CA PHE A 113 12.89 1.06 19.01
C PHE A 113 11.90 0.71 17.89
N LEU A 114 10.72 1.37 17.87
CA LEU A 114 9.74 1.15 16.81
C LEU A 114 10.24 1.68 15.46
N TYR A 115 10.97 2.81 15.44
CA TYR A 115 11.56 3.36 14.21
C TYR A 115 12.58 2.39 13.61
N LEU A 116 13.45 1.83 14.45
CA LEU A 116 14.45 0.85 14.00
C LEU A 116 13.78 -0.41 13.43
N ILE A 117 12.79 -0.96 14.14
CA ILE A 117 12.04 -2.13 13.65
C ILE A 117 11.33 -1.80 12.35
N ALA A 118 10.60 -0.68 12.26
CA ALA A 118 9.90 -0.27 11.05
C ALA A 118 10.85 -0.14 9.85
N PHE A 119 12.02 0.48 10.03
CA PHE A 119 13.04 0.63 9.00
C PHE A 119 13.58 -0.72 8.54
N LEU A 120 13.97 -1.60 9.47
CA LEU A 120 14.54 -2.91 9.13
C LEU A 120 13.50 -3.82 8.46
N VAL A 121 12.27 -3.84 8.95
CA VAL A 121 11.16 -4.57 8.34
C VAL A 121 10.87 -4.02 6.94
N GLY A 122 10.82 -2.70 6.78
CA GLY A 122 10.66 -2.05 5.48
C GLY A 122 11.79 -2.39 4.50
N LEU A 123 13.05 -2.44 4.97
CA LEU A 123 14.19 -2.83 4.16
C LEU A 123 14.06 -4.30 3.69
N LEU A 124 13.75 -5.20 4.60
CA LEU A 124 13.54 -6.62 4.28
C LEU A 124 12.32 -6.83 3.36
N GLN A 125 11.29 -5.97 3.47
CA GLN A 125 10.16 -5.95 2.53
C GLN A 125 10.63 -5.65 1.11
N VAL A 126 11.52 -4.67 0.92
CA VAL A 126 12.08 -4.35 -0.42
C VAL A 126 12.79 -5.56 -1.02
N PHE A 127 13.63 -6.23 -0.23
CA PHE A 127 14.30 -7.47 -0.67
C PHE A 127 13.30 -8.55 -1.05
N PHE A 128 12.30 -8.76 -0.23
CA PHE A 128 11.27 -9.77 -0.49
C PHE A 128 10.49 -9.47 -1.78
N ASP A 129 9.95 -8.26 -1.92
CA ASP A 129 9.05 -7.90 -3.03
C ASP A 129 9.74 -7.91 -4.38
N VAL A 130 10.99 -7.45 -4.43
CA VAL A 130 11.80 -7.50 -5.67
C VAL A 130 12.11 -8.95 -6.05
N THR A 131 12.50 -9.75 -5.05
CA THR A 131 12.82 -11.18 -5.26
C THR A 131 11.60 -11.97 -5.70
N TYR A 132 10.47 -11.80 -5.03
CA TYR A 132 9.23 -12.48 -5.30
C TYR A 132 8.74 -12.27 -6.75
N GLN A 133 8.78 -11.02 -7.24
CA GLN A 133 8.38 -10.71 -8.63
C GLN A 133 9.26 -11.43 -9.66
N SER A 134 10.54 -11.61 -9.37
CA SER A 134 11.48 -12.31 -10.25
C SER A 134 11.51 -13.83 -10.05
N TYR A 135 10.92 -14.35 -8.97
CA TYR A 135 10.87 -15.76 -8.66
C TYR A 135 9.69 -16.49 -9.29
N LEU A 136 8.52 -15.84 -9.40
CA LEU A 136 7.33 -16.47 -10.00
C LEU A 136 7.59 -17.05 -11.41
N PRO A 137 8.27 -16.33 -12.35
CA PRO A 137 8.55 -16.87 -13.67
C PRO A 137 9.45 -18.11 -13.70
N SER A 138 10.19 -18.41 -12.61
CA SER A 138 11.04 -19.59 -12.54
C SER A 138 10.29 -20.85 -12.14
N ILE A 139 9.13 -20.73 -11.45
CA ILE A 139 8.38 -21.85 -10.90
C ILE A 139 7.08 -22.16 -11.65
N VAL A 140 6.65 -21.28 -12.56
CA VAL A 140 5.46 -21.50 -13.40
C VAL A 140 5.82 -21.40 -14.87
N ARG A 141 5.03 -22.05 -15.73
CA ARG A 141 5.21 -21.98 -17.18
C ARG A 141 4.82 -20.59 -17.71
N ARG A 142 5.38 -20.20 -18.86
CA ARG A 142 5.11 -18.88 -19.47
C ARG A 142 3.64 -18.63 -19.76
N ASP A 143 2.90 -19.65 -20.21
CA ASP A 143 1.46 -19.59 -20.46
C ASP A 143 0.62 -19.43 -19.18
N GLN A 144 1.13 -19.82 -18.03
CA GLN A 144 0.48 -19.74 -16.72
C GLN A 144 0.81 -18.45 -15.95
N LEU A 145 1.79 -17.63 -16.39
CA LEU A 145 2.24 -16.42 -15.69
C LEU A 145 1.12 -15.41 -15.44
N VAL A 146 0.25 -15.21 -16.44
CA VAL A 146 -0.88 -14.27 -16.31
C VAL A 146 -1.86 -14.74 -15.26
N GLU A 147 -2.18 -16.05 -15.24
CA GLU A 147 -3.06 -16.64 -14.25
C GLU A 147 -2.43 -16.60 -12.85
N GLY A 148 -1.14 -16.93 -12.75
CA GLY A 148 -0.39 -16.86 -11.49
C GLY A 148 -0.40 -15.47 -10.87
N ASN A 149 -0.03 -14.46 -11.66
CA ASN A 149 -0.07 -13.06 -11.21
C ASN A 149 -1.48 -12.62 -10.80
N ARG A 150 -2.52 -13.00 -11.57
CA ARG A 150 -3.90 -12.70 -11.22
C ARG A 150 -4.29 -13.28 -9.86
N ASN A 151 -3.95 -14.54 -9.60
CA ASN A 151 -4.32 -15.20 -8.34
C ASN A 151 -3.60 -14.57 -7.14
N LEU A 152 -2.31 -14.25 -7.28
CA LEU A 152 -1.53 -13.56 -6.27
C LEU A 152 -2.10 -12.15 -5.99
N GLN A 153 -2.40 -11.39 -7.04
CA GLN A 153 -3.00 -10.07 -6.91
C GLN A 153 -4.40 -10.12 -6.29
N SER A 154 -5.19 -11.15 -6.61
CA SER A 154 -6.52 -11.34 -6.00
C SER A 154 -6.40 -11.60 -4.50
N SER A 155 -5.44 -12.42 -4.06
CA SER A 155 -5.20 -12.65 -2.63
C SER A 155 -4.74 -11.38 -1.92
N ALA A 156 -3.81 -10.62 -2.50
CA ALA A 156 -3.36 -9.35 -1.96
C ALA A 156 -4.51 -8.33 -1.83
N SER A 157 -5.35 -8.21 -2.87
CA SER A 157 -6.53 -7.34 -2.84
C SER A 157 -7.53 -7.79 -1.77
N THR A 158 -7.77 -9.09 -1.63
CA THR A 158 -8.66 -9.63 -0.59
C THR A 158 -8.12 -9.33 0.80
N ALA A 159 -6.80 -9.51 1.02
CA ALA A 159 -6.16 -9.17 2.28
C ALA A 159 -6.29 -7.68 2.61
N GLN A 160 -6.07 -6.79 1.64
CA GLN A 160 -6.24 -5.35 1.81
C GLN A 160 -7.69 -4.94 2.09
N MET A 161 -8.66 -5.68 1.59
CA MET A 161 -10.09 -5.38 1.78
C MET A 161 -10.62 -5.87 3.13
N VAL A 162 -10.32 -7.11 3.50
CA VAL A 162 -10.86 -7.74 4.70
C VAL A 162 -9.92 -7.58 5.91
N GLY A 163 -8.63 -7.47 5.63
CA GLY A 163 -7.57 -7.44 6.64
C GLY A 163 -7.70 -6.31 7.67
N PRO A 164 -7.85 -5.05 7.28
CA PRO A 164 -7.96 -3.95 8.24
C PRO A 164 -9.18 -4.08 9.17
N ALA A 165 -10.29 -4.63 8.67
CA ALA A 165 -11.48 -4.90 9.48
C ALA A 165 -11.22 -5.96 10.55
N THR A 166 -10.66 -7.09 10.11
CA THR A 166 -10.30 -8.19 11.02
C THR A 166 -9.23 -7.75 12.01
N ALA A 167 -8.22 -7.03 11.55
CA ALA A 167 -7.17 -6.49 12.41
C ALA A 167 -7.73 -5.53 13.46
N GLY A 168 -8.58 -4.57 13.08
CA GLY A 168 -9.19 -3.63 14.01
C GLY A 168 -10.03 -4.30 15.10
N PHE A 169 -10.81 -5.32 14.71
CA PHE A 169 -11.60 -6.09 15.66
C PHE A 169 -10.72 -6.92 16.61
N VAL A 170 -9.73 -7.62 16.09
CA VAL A 170 -8.82 -8.45 16.89
C VAL A 170 -7.96 -7.60 17.83
N ILE A 171 -7.42 -6.46 17.35
CA ILE A 171 -6.62 -5.54 18.17
C ILE A 171 -7.42 -5.05 19.38
N ARG A 172 -8.74 -4.82 19.24
CA ARG A 172 -9.60 -4.45 20.35
C ARG A 172 -9.63 -5.52 21.46
N ILE A 173 -9.50 -6.81 21.09
CA ILE A 173 -9.57 -7.93 22.05
C ILE A 173 -8.23 -8.18 22.72
N ILE A 174 -7.13 -8.17 21.95
CA ILE A 174 -5.81 -8.64 22.41
C ILE A 174 -4.77 -7.53 22.54
N THR A 175 -5.11 -6.28 22.29
CA THR A 175 -4.25 -5.09 22.23
C THR A 175 -3.35 -4.97 21.00
N ALA A 176 -2.95 -3.73 20.67
CA ALA A 176 -2.17 -3.46 19.46
C ALA A 176 -0.79 -4.16 19.44
N PRO A 177 0.04 -4.11 20.48
CA PRO A 177 1.34 -4.80 20.44
C PRO A 177 1.22 -6.31 20.29
N ILE A 178 0.22 -6.93 20.93
CA ILE A 178 0.03 -8.38 20.87
C ILE A 178 -0.48 -8.79 19.48
N ALA A 179 -1.30 -7.98 18.83
CA ALA A 179 -1.77 -8.25 17.47
C ALA A 179 -0.62 -8.33 16.44
N ILE A 180 0.50 -7.63 16.67
CA ILE A 180 1.71 -7.74 15.84
C ILE A 180 2.30 -9.16 15.88
N ALA A 181 2.08 -9.93 16.95
CA ALA A 181 2.50 -11.33 17.00
C ALA A 181 1.82 -12.20 15.94
N ILE A 182 0.60 -11.85 15.50
CA ILE A 182 -0.10 -12.54 14.41
C ILE A 182 0.69 -12.39 13.11
N ASP A 183 1.14 -11.17 12.80
CA ASP A 183 1.96 -10.92 11.62
C ASP A 183 3.33 -11.59 11.73
N ALA A 184 4.01 -11.48 12.88
CA ALA A 184 5.27 -12.18 13.12
C ALA A 184 5.13 -13.68 12.87
N SER A 185 4.05 -14.28 13.38
CA SER A 185 3.75 -15.71 13.16
C SER A 185 3.45 -16.01 11.69
N SER A 186 2.77 -15.11 10.99
CA SER A 186 2.47 -15.23 9.56
C SER A 186 3.75 -15.27 8.72
N PHE A 187 4.76 -14.47 9.06
CA PHE A 187 6.06 -14.50 8.38
C PHE A 187 6.83 -15.78 8.62
N PHE A 188 6.79 -16.35 9.82
CA PHE A 188 7.39 -17.67 10.07
C PHE A 188 6.68 -18.78 9.29
N ALA A 189 5.34 -18.77 9.26
CA ALA A 189 4.56 -19.72 8.46
C ALA A 189 4.85 -19.58 6.95
N SER A 190 4.96 -18.35 6.47
CA SER A 190 5.36 -18.03 5.11
C SER A 190 6.76 -18.54 4.79
N ALA A 191 7.75 -18.25 5.66
CA ALA A 191 9.13 -18.72 5.49
C ALA A 191 9.21 -20.25 5.45
N PHE A 192 8.47 -20.93 6.32
CA PHE A 192 8.40 -22.38 6.34
C PHE A 192 7.82 -22.96 5.04
N THR A 193 6.75 -22.35 4.54
CA THR A 193 6.09 -22.79 3.30
C THR A 193 6.99 -22.54 2.08
N LEU A 194 7.65 -21.37 2.00
CA LEU A 194 8.64 -21.04 0.97
C LEU A 194 9.85 -21.98 1.02
N GLY A 195 10.33 -22.32 2.22
CA GLY A 195 11.44 -23.23 2.41
C GLY A 195 11.20 -24.62 1.82
N ARG A 196 9.93 -25.02 1.71
CA ARG A 196 9.50 -26.30 1.13
C ARG A 196 9.33 -26.30 -0.38
N ILE A 197 9.55 -25.16 -1.07
CA ILE A 197 9.55 -25.13 -2.52
C ILE A 197 10.74 -25.96 -3.02
N ASP A 198 10.45 -26.93 -3.87
CA ASP A 198 11.45 -27.79 -4.50
C ASP A 198 11.69 -27.31 -5.93
N HIS A 199 12.64 -26.39 -6.08
CA HIS A 199 13.04 -25.83 -7.36
C HIS A 199 14.53 -25.47 -7.31
N GLU A 200 15.29 -26.03 -8.24
CA GLU A 200 16.70 -25.69 -8.43
C GLU A 200 16.80 -24.38 -9.20
N GLU A 201 17.38 -23.36 -8.56
CA GLU A 201 17.63 -22.09 -9.18
C GLU A 201 18.94 -22.11 -9.95
N VAL A 202 18.86 -21.88 -11.26
CA VAL A 202 20.04 -21.67 -12.10
C VAL A 202 20.39 -20.18 -12.00
N ILE A 203 21.52 -19.89 -11.37
CA ILE A 203 22.08 -18.53 -11.36
C ILE A 203 22.75 -18.34 -12.72
N GLU A 204 22.13 -17.55 -13.61
CA GLU A 204 22.78 -17.15 -14.84
C GLU A 204 23.93 -16.20 -14.53
N ASP A 205 25.14 -16.59 -14.87
CA ASP A 205 26.31 -15.74 -14.79
C ASP A 205 26.24 -14.71 -15.93
N LYS A 206 25.43 -13.66 -15.72
CA LYS A 206 25.25 -12.58 -16.69
C LYS A 206 26.54 -11.76 -16.74
N THR A 207 27.41 -12.10 -17.69
CA THR A 207 28.66 -11.38 -18.00
C THR A 207 28.40 -9.95 -18.47
N VAL A 208 27.19 -9.62 -18.91
CA VAL A 208 26.80 -8.27 -19.28
C VAL A 208 26.41 -7.50 -18.02
N LYS A 209 27.25 -6.56 -17.59
CA LYS A 209 26.92 -5.62 -16.51
C LYS A 209 25.74 -4.76 -16.98
N PRO A 210 24.52 -4.93 -16.42
CA PRO A 210 23.45 -4.00 -16.74
C PRO A 210 23.90 -2.62 -16.25
N SER A 211 23.87 -1.64 -17.12
CA SER A 211 24.10 -0.25 -16.74
C SER A 211 22.84 0.27 -16.06
N VAL A 212 22.72 0.02 -14.75
CA VAL A 212 21.57 0.48 -13.92
C VAL A 212 21.30 1.96 -14.16
N GLY A 213 22.37 2.76 -14.27
CA GLY A 213 22.25 4.20 -14.57
C GLY A 213 21.64 4.48 -15.95
N ALA A 214 22.00 3.68 -16.98
CA ALA A 214 21.43 3.84 -18.31
C ALA A 214 19.95 3.44 -18.34
N ASP A 215 19.59 2.34 -17.70
CA ASP A 215 18.19 1.86 -17.60
C ASP A 215 17.31 2.86 -16.84
N ILE A 216 17.81 3.43 -15.73
CA ILE A 216 17.11 4.49 -14.98
C ILE A 216 16.95 5.73 -15.87
N ARG A 217 18.02 6.17 -16.54
CA ARG A 217 17.97 7.35 -17.41
C ARG A 217 16.99 7.17 -18.57
N GLU A 218 16.97 6.00 -19.18
CA GLU A 218 16.03 5.69 -20.26
C GLU A 218 14.58 5.64 -19.75
N GLY A 219 14.34 5.00 -18.60
CA GLY A 219 13.02 5.01 -17.97
C GLY A 219 12.55 6.42 -17.61
N LEU A 220 13.43 7.26 -17.06
CA LEU A 220 13.14 8.68 -16.77
C LEU A 220 12.84 9.44 -18.07
N HIS A 221 13.62 9.22 -19.11
CA HIS A 221 13.39 9.84 -20.41
C HIS A 221 12.01 9.50 -20.98
N VAL A 222 11.63 8.22 -20.93
CA VAL A 222 10.29 7.76 -21.37
C VAL A 222 9.17 8.45 -20.58
N VAL A 223 9.28 8.51 -19.26
CA VAL A 223 8.21 9.07 -18.42
C VAL A 223 8.16 10.59 -18.47
N LEU A 224 9.31 11.26 -18.45
CA LEU A 224 9.35 12.73 -18.37
C LEU A 224 9.13 13.42 -19.73
N ASN A 225 9.45 12.77 -20.83
CA ASN A 225 9.25 13.36 -22.16
C ASN A 225 7.83 13.17 -22.70
N ASP A 226 7.12 12.10 -22.32
CA ASP A 226 5.70 11.99 -22.65
C ASP A 226 4.86 12.78 -21.65
N SER A 227 4.18 13.82 -22.15
CA SER A 227 3.35 14.70 -21.31
C SER A 227 2.25 13.93 -20.58
N ARG A 228 1.68 12.86 -21.17
CA ARG A 228 0.63 12.04 -20.57
C ARG A 228 1.19 11.26 -19.38
N LEU A 229 2.33 10.60 -19.56
CA LEU A 229 2.99 9.81 -18.52
C LEU A 229 3.47 10.69 -17.36
N ARG A 230 4.09 11.82 -17.67
CA ARG A 230 4.56 12.79 -16.67
C ARG A 230 3.42 13.33 -15.82
N MET A 231 2.29 13.67 -16.43
CA MET A 231 1.15 14.22 -15.69
C MET A 231 0.41 13.15 -14.88
N ILE A 232 0.34 11.90 -15.37
CA ILE A 232 -0.14 10.77 -14.55
C ILE A 232 0.79 10.52 -13.35
N ALA A 233 2.12 10.56 -13.55
CA ALA A 233 3.07 10.44 -12.45
C ALA A 233 2.90 11.55 -11.41
N GLY A 234 2.72 12.81 -11.85
CA GLY A 234 2.45 13.96 -10.99
C GLY A 234 1.14 13.78 -10.20
N SER A 235 0.06 13.39 -10.88
CA SER A 235 -1.25 13.15 -10.25
C SER A 235 -1.18 12.05 -9.19
N THR A 236 -0.63 10.87 -9.55
CA THR A 236 -0.52 9.75 -8.62
C THR A 236 0.45 10.06 -7.48
N GLY A 237 1.60 10.68 -7.78
CA GLY A 237 2.58 11.08 -6.77
C GLY A 237 2.02 12.09 -5.77
N SER A 238 1.34 13.13 -6.24
CA SER A 238 0.68 14.12 -5.37
C SER A 238 -0.41 13.46 -4.52
N SER A 239 -1.23 12.60 -5.12
CA SER A 239 -2.27 11.84 -4.39
C SER A 239 -1.65 10.96 -3.30
N ASN A 240 -0.59 10.22 -3.59
CA ASN A 240 0.12 9.40 -2.60
C ASN A 240 0.74 10.24 -1.49
N PHE A 241 1.36 11.37 -1.82
CA PHE A 241 1.95 12.28 -0.84
C PHE A 241 0.91 12.75 0.17
N PHE A 242 -0.20 13.31 -0.30
CA PHE A 242 -1.24 13.86 0.57
C PHE A 242 -2.07 12.79 1.27
N SER A 243 -2.36 11.66 0.62
CA SER A 243 -3.06 10.56 1.26
C SER A 243 -2.21 9.91 2.36
N THR A 244 -0.89 9.81 2.17
CA THR A 244 0.01 9.33 3.22
C THR A 244 0.13 10.34 4.36
N ALA A 245 0.18 11.66 4.07
CA ALA A 245 0.15 12.68 5.10
C ALA A 245 -1.11 12.57 5.97
N LEU A 246 -2.29 12.37 5.36
CA LEU A 246 -3.54 12.12 6.07
C LEU A 246 -3.49 10.81 6.86
N GLY A 247 -3.04 9.72 6.23
CA GLY A 247 -2.94 8.39 6.85
C GLY A 247 -2.03 8.37 8.08
N THR A 248 -0.93 9.12 8.05
CA THR A 248 0.00 9.28 9.18
C THR A 248 -0.67 9.93 10.40
N LEU A 249 -1.56 10.89 10.16
CA LEU A 249 -2.30 11.59 11.22
C LEU A 249 -3.56 10.84 11.67
N PHE A 250 -3.99 9.83 10.92
CA PHE A 250 -5.27 9.15 11.13
C PHE A 250 -5.44 8.55 12.53
N PRO A 251 -4.46 7.84 13.15
CA PRO A 251 -4.62 7.31 14.49
C PRO A 251 -4.84 8.41 15.54
N LEU A 252 -4.10 9.52 15.43
CA LEU A 252 -4.25 10.68 16.29
C LEU A 252 -5.61 11.36 16.08
N PHE A 253 -6.02 11.52 14.81
CA PHE A 253 -7.29 12.11 14.45
C PHE A 253 -8.49 11.34 15.03
N LEU A 254 -8.41 10.02 15.14
CA LEU A 254 -9.49 9.22 15.74
C LEU A 254 -9.66 9.51 17.24
N ILE A 255 -8.55 9.69 17.96
CA ILE A 255 -8.55 9.81 19.42
C ILE A 255 -8.70 11.26 19.89
N GLU A 256 -8.14 12.21 19.13
CA GLU A 256 -8.16 13.64 19.48
C GLU A 256 -9.59 14.17 19.59
N GLN A 257 -9.82 15.02 20.60
CA GLN A 257 -11.14 15.58 20.86
C GLN A 257 -11.60 16.57 19.77
N SER A 258 -12.91 16.68 19.58
CA SER A 258 -13.50 17.69 18.71
C SER A 258 -13.09 19.10 19.20
N PRO A 259 -12.78 20.05 18.30
CA PRO A 259 -12.94 20.02 16.86
C PRO A 259 -11.72 19.49 16.07
N ALA A 260 -10.65 19.06 16.74
CA ALA A 260 -9.41 18.64 16.06
C ALA A 260 -9.47 17.21 15.52
N GLY A 261 -10.28 16.34 16.16
CA GLY A 261 -10.43 14.94 15.81
C GLY A 261 -11.86 14.42 16.01
N LEU A 262 -11.98 13.09 16.03
CA LEU A 262 -13.26 12.39 16.13
C LEU A 262 -13.70 12.11 17.59
N GLY A 263 -12.78 12.18 18.55
CA GLY A 263 -13.02 11.96 19.99
C GLY A 263 -13.40 10.52 20.32
N VAL A 264 -12.91 9.56 19.55
CA VAL A 264 -13.18 8.13 19.82
C VAL A 264 -12.33 7.69 21.02
N SER A 265 -12.93 6.96 21.95
CA SER A 265 -12.19 6.40 23.07
C SER A 265 -11.08 5.46 22.61
N VAL A 266 -9.97 5.44 23.34
CA VAL A 266 -8.74 4.70 22.97
C VAL A 266 -9.01 3.21 22.74
N ASP A 267 -9.87 2.60 23.55
CA ASP A 267 -10.28 1.19 23.46
C ASP A 267 -11.10 0.86 22.19
N LEU A 268 -11.76 1.87 21.59
CA LEU A 268 -12.56 1.71 20.39
C LEU A 268 -11.87 2.22 19.12
N ALA A 269 -10.75 2.94 19.24
CA ALA A 269 -10.10 3.61 18.11
C ALA A 269 -9.69 2.64 17.00
N THR A 270 -9.09 1.49 17.35
CA THR A 270 -8.67 0.48 16.37
C THR A 270 -9.85 -0.22 15.70
N ALA A 271 -10.91 -0.52 16.45
CA ALA A 271 -12.13 -1.08 15.89
C ALA A 271 -12.83 -0.08 14.95
N THR A 272 -12.86 1.20 15.33
CA THR A 272 -13.38 2.29 14.49
C THR A 272 -12.60 2.40 13.18
N ALA A 273 -11.28 2.37 13.26
CA ALA A 273 -10.42 2.34 12.07
C ALA A 273 -10.74 1.14 11.17
N GLY A 274 -10.86 -0.05 11.76
CA GLY A 274 -11.25 -1.26 11.04
C GLY A 274 -12.59 -1.13 10.31
N ILE A 275 -13.61 -0.56 10.96
CA ILE A 275 -14.91 -0.33 10.35
C ILE A 275 -14.82 0.65 9.18
N ILE A 276 -14.11 1.77 9.35
CA ILE A 276 -13.91 2.78 8.28
C ILE A 276 -13.23 2.13 7.07
N PHE A 277 -12.17 1.34 7.28
CA PHE A 277 -11.47 0.65 6.19
C PHE A 277 -12.31 -0.46 5.56
N SER A 278 -13.19 -1.12 6.32
CA SER A 278 -14.14 -2.10 5.76
C SER A 278 -15.10 -1.46 4.77
N VAL A 279 -15.66 -0.31 5.13
CA VAL A 279 -16.57 0.45 4.26
C VAL A 279 -15.82 0.96 3.02
N ALA A 280 -14.59 1.42 3.17
CA ALA A 280 -13.71 1.79 2.06
C ALA A 280 -13.49 0.60 1.10
N SER A 281 -13.28 -0.59 1.63
CA SER A 281 -13.07 -1.81 0.85
C SER A 281 -14.29 -2.20 0.02
N VAL A 282 -15.49 -2.03 0.55
CA VAL A 282 -16.73 -2.21 -0.23
C VAL A 282 -16.78 -1.21 -1.39
N GLY A 283 -16.36 0.04 -1.16
CA GLY A 283 -16.20 1.04 -2.21
C GLY A 283 -15.22 0.60 -3.31
N ALA A 284 -14.09 -0.01 -2.92
CA ALA A 284 -13.12 -0.55 -3.86
C ALA A 284 -13.73 -1.64 -4.77
N LEU A 285 -14.55 -2.56 -4.22
CA LEU A 285 -15.27 -3.57 -5.01
C LEU A 285 -16.20 -2.95 -6.04
N VAL A 286 -16.97 -1.95 -5.63
CA VAL A 286 -17.82 -1.20 -6.56
C VAL A 286 -16.98 -0.53 -7.64
N GLY A 287 -15.84 0.06 -7.27
CA GLY A 287 -14.88 0.66 -8.20
C GLY A 287 -14.39 -0.31 -9.26
N VAL A 288 -14.02 -1.54 -8.89
CA VAL A 288 -13.65 -2.61 -9.83
C VAL A 288 -14.79 -2.88 -10.82
N ALA A 289 -16.01 -3.07 -10.31
CA ALA A 289 -17.17 -3.43 -11.14
C ALA A 289 -17.52 -2.36 -12.18
N ILE A 290 -17.33 -1.07 -11.86
CA ILE A 290 -17.71 0.04 -12.75
C ILE A 290 -16.56 0.60 -13.59
N SER A 291 -15.29 0.24 -13.33
CA SER A 291 -14.10 0.86 -13.93
C SER A 291 -14.13 0.85 -15.47
N ALA A 292 -14.40 -0.31 -16.06
CA ALA A 292 -14.48 -0.46 -17.52
C ALA A 292 -15.72 0.27 -18.13
N GLN A 293 -16.83 0.32 -17.41
CA GLN A 293 -18.03 1.03 -17.87
C GLN A 293 -17.84 2.53 -17.84
N ALA A 294 -17.14 3.06 -16.79
CA ALA A 294 -16.82 4.47 -16.69
C ALA A 294 -16.02 4.93 -17.93
N ALA A 295 -14.92 4.24 -18.26
CA ALA A 295 -14.10 4.57 -19.42
C ALA A 295 -14.88 4.49 -20.75
N ARG A 296 -15.77 3.49 -20.89
CA ARG A 296 -16.60 3.35 -22.11
C ARG A 296 -17.66 4.45 -22.27
N LYS A 297 -18.27 4.90 -21.16
CA LYS A 297 -19.35 5.90 -21.20
C LYS A 297 -18.85 7.33 -21.35
N VAL A 298 -17.82 7.71 -20.62
CA VAL A 298 -17.35 9.10 -20.58
C VAL A 298 -16.04 9.33 -21.32
N GLY A 299 -15.34 8.27 -21.69
CA GLY A 299 -14.00 8.29 -22.27
C GLY A 299 -12.92 8.07 -21.22
N VAL A 300 -11.74 7.60 -21.66
CA VAL A 300 -10.62 7.22 -20.76
C VAL A 300 -10.08 8.43 -19.99
N GLY A 301 -9.86 9.56 -20.68
CA GLY A 301 -9.33 10.78 -20.04
C GLY A 301 -10.29 11.35 -18.99
N PRO A 302 -11.55 11.63 -19.32
CA PRO A 302 -12.55 12.08 -18.35
C PRO A 302 -12.76 11.09 -17.19
N ALA A 303 -12.70 9.77 -17.44
CA ALA A 303 -12.78 8.76 -16.37
C ALA A 303 -11.60 8.86 -15.40
N ILE A 304 -10.37 9.03 -15.88
CA ILE A 304 -9.17 9.23 -15.05
C ILE A 304 -9.30 10.53 -14.22
N ILE A 305 -9.69 11.64 -14.83
CA ILE A 305 -9.82 12.94 -14.15
C ILE A 305 -10.92 12.90 -13.09
N GLY A 306 -12.12 12.45 -13.48
CA GLY A 306 -13.29 12.40 -12.59
C GLY A 306 -13.08 11.46 -11.41
N SER A 307 -12.46 10.29 -11.64
CA SER A 307 -12.18 9.34 -10.58
C SER A 307 -11.13 9.85 -9.58
N MET A 308 -10.09 10.56 -10.06
CA MET A 308 -9.11 11.18 -9.15
C MET A 308 -9.73 12.32 -8.33
N LEU A 309 -10.60 13.13 -8.94
CA LEU A 309 -11.37 14.17 -8.22
C LEU A 309 -12.26 13.54 -7.15
N ILE A 310 -13.02 12.50 -7.48
CA ILE A 310 -13.87 11.76 -6.55
C ILE A 310 -13.05 11.16 -5.41
N ALA A 311 -11.88 10.58 -5.72
CA ALA A 311 -10.97 10.05 -4.73
C ALA A 311 -10.51 11.11 -3.72
N GLY A 312 -10.15 12.30 -4.19
CA GLY A 312 -9.73 13.40 -3.33
C GLY A 312 -10.87 13.99 -2.49
N LEU A 313 -12.02 14.25 -3.12
CA LEU A 313 -13.19 14.80 -2.43
C LEU A 313 -13.73 13.88 -1.32
N GLY A 314 -13.54 12.57 -1.44
CA GLY A 314 -13.87 11.63 -0.37
C GLY A 314 -13.11 11.85 0.94
N GLY A 315 -12.02 12.63 0.93
CA GLY A 315 -11.33 13.09 2.14
C GLY A 315 -11.98 14.28 2.84
N VAL A 316 -12.85 15.04 2.18
CA VAL A 316 -13.46 16.27 2.74
C VAL A 316 -14.16 16.05 4.08
N PRO A 317 -14.88 14.92 4.33
CA PRO A 317 -15.48 14.64 5.63
C PRO A 317 -14.51 14.63 6.81
N TYR A 318 -13.24 14.29 6.62
CA TYR A 318 -12.23 14.37 7.70
C TYR A 318 -12.05 15.80 8.21
N TYR A 319 -12.00 16.76 7.31
CA TYR A 319 -11.87 18.18 7.70
C TYR A 319 -13.15 18.73 8.30
N LEU A 320 -14.31 18.33 7.77
CA LEU A 320 -15.61 18.79 8.22
C LEU A 320 -16.09 18.15 9.51
N SER A 321 -15.57 17.00 9.89
CA SER A 321 -16.03 16.21 11.05
C SER A 321 -16.03 16.99 12.36
N GLY A 322 -15.03 17.87 12.58
CA GLY A 322 -14.96 18.71 13.77
C GLY A 322 -16.05 19.83 13.84
N SER A 323 -16.74 20.12 12.73
CA SER A 323 -17.79 21.12 12.64
C SER A 323 -19.19 20.50 12.60
N LEU A 324 -19.27 19.21 12.26
CA LEU A 324 -20.51 18.47 12.14
C LEU A 324 -20.86 17.85 13.50
N MET A 325 -22.11 17.91 13.86
CA MET A 325 -22.71 17.48 15.10
C MET A 325 -22.05 16.27 15.78
N ALA A 326 -21.46 16.53 16.95
CA ALA A 326 -20.91 15.50 17.82
C ALA A 326 -21.98 14.67 18.55
N PHE A 327 -23.27 14.94 18.31
CA PHE A 327 -24.37 14.21 18.96
C PHE A 327 -24.41 12.76 18.47
N PRO A 328 -24.43 11.78 19.40
CA PRO A 328 -24.58 10.39 19.05
C PRO A 328 -25.96 10.16 18.42
N LEU A 329 -25.99 9.50 17.26
CA LEU A 329 -27.22 9.05 16.61
C LEU A 329 -27.74 7.77 17.27
N PHE A 330 -26.81 6.85 17.52
CA PHE A 330 -27.03 5.58 18.20
C PHE A 330 -25.71 5.02 18.71
N THR A 331 -25.80 4.09 19.64
CA THR A 331 -24.63 3.38 20.14
C THR A 331 -24.65 1.94 19.64
N LEU A 332 -23.58 1.52 18.97
CA LEU A 332 -23.40 0.15 18.47
C LEU A 332 -22.15 -0.46 19.11
N ALA A 333 -22.32 -1.54 19.89
CA ALA A 333 -21.23 -2.24 20.57
C ALA A 333 -20.29 -1.31 21.40
N GLY A 334 -20.88 -0.27 22.04
CA GLY A 334 -20.17 0.74 22.83
C GLY A 334 -19.61 1.92 22.01
N LEU A 335 -19.67 1.87 20.69
CA LEU A 335 -19.26 2.95 19.81
C LEU A 335 -20.42 3.93 19.59
N ASN A 336 -20.20 5.20 19.92
CA ASN A 336 -21.16 6.27 19.63
C ASN A 336 -21.03 6.68 18.15
N VAL A 337 -21.96 6.18 17.33
CA VAL A 337 -22.02 6.55 15.92
C VAL A 337 -22.69 7.92 15.80
N ASN A 338 -21.97 8.87 15.22
CA ASN A 338 -22.43 10.24 14.98
C ASN A 338 -22.36 10.59 13.49
N TRP A 339 -22.88 11.77 13.13
CA TRP A 339 -22.86 12.23 11.74
C TRP A 339 -21.44 12.38 11.18
N SER A 340 -20.47 12.76 12.01
CA SER A 340 -19.06 12.88 11.60
C SER A 340 -18.49 11.53 11.17
N MET A 341 -18.73 10.48 11.96
CA MET A 341 -18.28 9.13 11.62
C MET A 341 -18.97 8.60 10.35
N LEU A 342 -20.29 8.77 10.22
CA LEU A 342 -21.02 8.35 9.03
C LEU A 342 -20.52 9.08 7.76
N SER A 343 -20.27 10.40 7.86
CA SER A 343 -19.75 11.17 6.73
C SER A 343 -18.36 10.72 6.31
N ILE A 344 -17.46 10.39 7.26
CA ILE A 344 -16.15 9.82 6.96
C ILE A 344 -16.27 8.46 6.29
N MET A 345 -17.14 7.59 6.78
CA MET A 345 -17.39 6.28 6.18
C MET A 345 -17.91 6.41 4.74
N ALA A 346 -18.87 7.30 4.51
CA ALA A 346 -19.39 7.60 3.17
C ALA A 346 -18.30 8.21 2.26
N GLY A 347 -17.51 9.13 2.79
CA GLY A 347 -16.38 9.72 2.07
C GLY A 347 -15.35 8.68 1.67
N GLN A 348 -14.96 7.79 2.57
CA GLN A 348 -14.02 6.71 2.28
C GLN A 348 -14.58 5.70 1.26
N PHE A 349 -15.86 5.35 1.36
CA PHE A 349 -16.52 4.52 0.36
C PHE A 349 -16.40 5.14 -1.05
N ILE A 350 -16.75 6.41 -1.16
CA ILE A 350 -16.69 7.16 -2.43
C ILE A 350 -15.26 7.33 -2.92
N SER A 351 -14.33 7.65 -2.00
CA SER A 351 -12.90 7.79 -2.30
C SER A 351 -12.33 6.53 -2.93
N PHE A 352 -12.58 5.37 -2.34
CA PHE A 352 -12.04 4.10 -2.83
C PHE A 352 -12.66 3.64 -4.15
N ILE A 353 -13.91 4.00 -4.44
CA ILE A 353 -14.45 3.87 -5.80
C ILE A 353 -13.57 4.66 -6.77
N GLY A 354 -13.31 5.93 -6.48
CA GLY A 354 -12.46 6.80 -7.30
C GLY A 354 -11.04 6.25 -7.47
N VAL A 355 -10.38 5.85 -6.39
CA VAL A 355 -9.01 5.29 -6.41
C VAL A 355 -8.92 4.08 -7.33
N VAL A 356 -9.86 3.15 -7.25
CA VAL A 356 -9.83 1.92 -8.07
C VAL A 356 -10.11 2.23 -9.54
N VAL A 357 -11.12 3.04 -9.83
CA VAL A 357 -11.43 3.45 -11.21
C VAL A 357 -10.24 4.19 -11.83
N TYR A 358 -9.59 5.09 -11.08
CA TYR A 358 -8.36 5.76 -11.49
C TYR A 358 -7.25 4.76 -11.81
N ASN A 359 -6.94 3.86 -10.86
CA ASN A 359 -5.83 2.92 -11.01
C ASN A 359 -5.99 2.00 -12.22
N VAL A 360 -7.17 1.44 -12.43
CA VAL A 360 -7.43 0.56 -13.57
C VAL A 360 -7.19 1.33 -14.89
N ASN A 361 -7.77 2.50 -15.03
CA ASN A 361 -7.73 3.24 -16.30
C ASN A 361 -6.35 3.86 -16.58
N GLN A 362 -5.66 4.42 -15.55
CA GLN A 362 -4.33 5.00 -15.74
C GLN A 362 -3.26 3.94 -16.04
N VAL A 363 -3.35 2.75 -15.42
CA VAL A 363 -2.42 1.64 -15.72
C VAL A 363 -2.62 1.15 -17.14
N SER A 364 -3.88 0.93 -17.57
CA SER A 364 -4.22 0.52 -18.94
C SER A 364 -3.72 1.54 -19.95
N LEU A 365 -3.90 2.83 -19.69
CA LEU A 365 -3.42 3.89 -20.57
C LEU A 365 -1.89 3.89 -20.69
N ARG A 366 -1.16 3.78 -19.59
CA ARG A 366 0.31 3.74 -19.58
C ARG A 366 0.85 2.55 -20.37
N GLN A 367 0.23 1.37 -20.20
CA GLN A 367 0.63 0.15 -20.90
C GLN A 367 0.36 0.24 -22.41
N ALA A 368 -0.68 0.95 -22.81
CA ALA A 368 -1.01 1.15 -24.22
C ALA A 368 -0.10 2.16 -24.92
N ILE A 369 0.33 3.22 -24.21
CA ILE A 369 1.19 4.26 -24.78
C ILE A 369 2.63 3.77 -25.01
N VAL A 370 3.14 2.91 -24.12
CA VAL A 370 4.55 2.54 -24.09
C VAL A 370 4.81 1.21 -24.79
N PRO A 371 5.74 1.15 -25.76
CA PRO A 371 6.11 -0.09 -26.41
C PRO A 371 6.52 -1.18 -25.42
N LEU A 372 6.21 -2.45 -25.72
CA LEU A 372 6.46 -3.60 -24.83
C LEU A 372 7.90 -3.67 -24.30
N LYS A 373 8.89 -3.32 -25.13
CA LYS A 373 10.30 -3.31 -24.78
C LYS A 373 10.67 -2.32 -23.67
N LEU A 374 9.90 -1.24 -23.53
CA LEU A 374 10.15 -0.17 -22.56
C LEU A 374 9.23 -0.21 -21.34
N GLN A 375 8.20 -1.07 -21.34
CA GLN A 375 7.22 -1.15 -20.25
C GLN A 375 7.86 -1.47 -18.90
N GLY A 376 8.86 -2.35 -18.86
CA GLY A 376 9.58 -2.68 -17.64
C GLY A 376 10.28 -1.46 -17.03
N ARG A 377 11.02 -0.70 -17.86
CA ARG A 377 11.73 0.53 -17.43
C ARG A 377 10.75 1.63 -17.04
N MET A 378 9.71 1.84 -17.82
CA MET A 378 8.63 2.78 -17.49
C MET A 378 7.97 2.44 -16.14
N ASN A 379 7.61 1.18 -15.91
CA ASN A 379 6.97 0.77 -14.66
C ASN A 379 7.90 0.94 -13.46
N ALA A 380 9.19 0.63 -13.58
CA ALA A 380 10.18 0.84 -12.53
C ALA A 380 10.32 2.34 -12.19
N THR A 381 10.41 3.19 -13.22
CA THR A 381 10.49 4.65 -13.05
C THR A 381 9.21 5.22 -12.44
N MET A 382 8.05 4.80 -12.93
CA MET A 382 6.76 5.22 -12.36
C MET A 382 6.65 4.82 -10.88
N ARG A 383 7.05 3.59 -10.55
CA ARG A 383 7.05 3.12 -9.17
C ARG A 383 7.97 3.96 -8.30
N PHE A 384 9.18 4.27 -8.76
CA PHE A 384 10.13 5.13 -8.05
C PHE A 384 9.57 6.55 -7.83
N LEU A 385 9.05 7.20 -8.87
CA LEU A 385 8.51 8.55 -8.78
C LEU A 385 7.26 8.63 -7.89
N VAL A 386 6.37 7.65 -8.02
CA VAL A 386 5.06 7.67 -7.35
C VAL A 386 5.13 7.16 -5.92
N TRP A 387 5.90 6.11 -5.65
CA TRP A 387 6.06 5.57 -4.29
C TRP A 387 7.10 6.32 -3.47
N GLY A 388 8.07 6.94 -4.14
CA GLY A 388 9.04 7.84 -3.49
C GLY A 388 8.40 9.04 -2.80
N THR A 389 7.18 9.42 -3.17
CA THR A 389 6.44 10.49 -2.47
C THR A 389 5.84 10.04 -1.13
N ILE A 390 5.67 8.73 -0.90
CA ILE A 390 5.08 8.16 0.32
C ILE A 390 5.87 8.56 1.58
N PRO A 391 7.18 8.28 1.70
CA PRO A 391 7.94 8.70 2.88
C PRO A 391 7.95 10.22 3.08
N LEU A 392 8.01 10.98 1.99
CA LEU A 392 7.96 12.43 2.06
C LEU A 392 6.60 12.95 2.57
N GLY A 393 5.50 12.32 2.12
CA GLY A 393 4.15 12.61 2.60
C GLY A 393 3.99 12.30 4.09
N ALA A 394 4.57 11.20 4.57
CA ALA A 394 4.56 10.82 5.97
C ALA A 394 5.23 11.89 6.86
N LEU A 395 6.44 12.32 6.50
CA LEU A 395 7.13 13.40 7.22
C LEU A 395 6.39 14.71 7.14
N ALA A 396 5.89 15.08 5.95
CA ALA A 396 5.13 16.31 5.77
C ALA A 396 3.86 16.31 6.64
N GLY A 397 3.11 15.20 6.69
CA GLY A 397 1.95 15.05 7.57
C GLY A 397 2.32 15.26 9.04
N GLY A 398 3.38 14.60 9.50
CA GLY A 398 3.90 14.76 10.86
C GLY A 398 4.32 16.18 11.19
N LEU A 399 5.08 16.84 10.31
CA LEU A 399 5.51 18.24 10.46
C LEU A 399 4.30 19.20 10.49
N LEU A 400 3.40 19.08 9.51
CA LEU A 400 2.20 19.91 9.46
C LEU A 400 1.33 19.75 10.71
N GLY A 401 1.15 18.49 11.17
CA GLY A 401 0.40 18.20 12.39
C GLY A 401 1.01 18.83 13.64
N THR A 402 2.32 18.87 13.72
CA THR A 402 3.05 19.43 14.88
C THR A 402 3.05 20.96 14.86
N PHE A 403 3.34 21.59 13.71
CA PHE A 403 3.50 23.04 13.66
C PHE A 403 2.19 23.82 13.41
N LEU A 404 1.23 23.23 12.69
CA LEU A 404 -0.03 23.90 12.34
C LEU A 404 -1.24 23.33 13.07
N GLY A 405 -1.03 22.28 13.86
CA GLY A 405 -2.09 21.54 14.53
C GLY A 405 -2.78 20.52 13.64
N LEU A 406 -3.37 19.51 14.26
CA LEU A 406 -3.91 18.33 13.60
C LEU A 406 -5.00 18.68 12.55
N ARG A 407 -5.95 19.52 12.91
CA ARG A 407 -7.05 19.91 12.01
C ARG A 407 -6.57 20.63 10.75
N THR A 408 -5.65 21.59 10.90
CA THR A 408 -5.08 22.31 9.76
C THR A 408 -4.29 21.37 8.84
N ALA A 409 -3.50 20.47 9.43
CA ALA A 409 -2.74 19.46 8.69
C ALA A 409 -3.65 18.52 7.90
N VAL A 410 -4.74 18.04 8.51
CA VAL A 410 -5.78 17.24 7.84
C VAL A 410 -6.40 18.05 6.69
N GLY A 411 -6.74 19.33 6.92
CA GLY A 411 -7.28 20.21 5.88
C GLY A 411 -6.34 20.37 4.69
N ILE A 412 -5.05 20.60 4.93
CA ILE A 412 -4.02 20.71 3.89
C ILE A 412 -3.88 19.39 3.11
N ALA A 413 -3.85 18.26 3.82
CA ALA A 413 -3.74 16.95 3.19
C ALA A 413 -4.95 16.63 2.31
N VAL A 414 -6.16 16.93 2.78
CA VAL A 414 -7.42 16.75 2.03
C VAL A 414 -7.45 17.69 0.81
N LEU A 415 -7.13 18.95 0.97
CA LEU A 415 -7.09 19.92 -0.13
C LEU A 415 -6.08 19.51 -1.20
N GLY A 416 -4.85 19.19 -0.79
CA GLY A 416 -3.79 18.77 -1.72
C GLY A 416 -4.12 17.47 -2.44
N GLY A 417 -4.70 16.48 -1.74
CA GLY A 417 -5.20 15.25 -2.34
C GLY A 417 -6.32 15.52 -3.34
N SER A 418 -7.26 16.39 -2.99
CA SER A 418 -8.37 16.80 -3.87
C SER A 418 -7.91 17.54 -5.12
N LEU A 419 -6.81 18.26 -5.07
CA LEU A 419 -6.25 19.01 -6.21
C LEU A 419 -5.35 18.12 -7.11
N SER A 420 -5.06 16.89 -6.73
CA SER A 420 -4.16 16.01 -7.50
C SER A 420 -4.68 15.71 -8.92
N PHE A 421 -6.00 15.79 -9.17
CA PHE A 421 -6.58 15.64 -10.50
C PHE A 421 -6.16 16.73 -11.49
N LEU A 422 -5.75 17.91 -11.02
CA LEU A 422 -5.37 19.05 -11.87
C LEU A 422 -4.21 18.72 -12.80
N TRP A 423 -3.26 17.88 -12.36
CA TRP A 423 -2.19 17.39 -13.22
C TRP A 423 -2.74 16.78 -14.52
N VAL A 424 -3.72 15.90 -14.40
CA VAL A 424 -4.32 15.22 -15.56
C VAL A 424 -5.30 16.13 -16.31
N LEU A 425 -6.03 16.99 -15.61
CA LEU A 425 -6.96 17.95 -16.21
C LEU A 425 -6.24 18.89 -17.18
N PHE A 426 -5.05 19.37 -16.82
CA PHE A 426 -4.23 20.26 -17.65
C PHE A 426 -3.27 19.52 -18.58
N SER A 427 -3.56 18.26 -18.90
CA SER A 427 -2.75 17.42 -19.78
C SER A 427 -3.51 16.99 -21.05
N PRO A 428 -2.79 16.50 -22.06
CA PRO A 428 -3.43 15.89 -23.22
C PRO A 428 -4.33 14.69 -22.92
N VAL A 429 -4.20 14.09 -21.73
CA VAL A 429 -5.05 12.96 -21.30
C VAL A 429 -6.52 13.34 -21.28
N ARG A 430 -6.87 14.61 -20.99
CA ARG A 430 -8.27 15.09 -20.92
C ARG A 430 -9.08 14.82 -22.19
N SER A 431 -8.44 14.83 -23.34
CA SER A 431 -9.09 14.70 -24.64
C SER A 431 -9.21 13.24 -25.13
N LEU A 432 -8.62 12.28 -24.40
CA LEU A 432 -8.62 10.88 -24.79
C LEU A 432 -10.00 10.25 -24.57
N LYS A 433 -10.69 9.93 -25.65
CA LYS A 433 -11.96 9.19 -25.62
C LYS A 433 -11.73 7.69 -25.54
N THR A 434 -10.73 7.19 -26.25
CA THR A 434 -10.35 5.78 -26.30
C THR A 434 -8.88 5.63 -25.91
N ILE A 435 -8.48 4.40 -25.58
CA ILE A 435 -7.07 4.06 -25.39
C ILE A 435 -6.38 4.19 -26.77
N PRO A 436 -5.30 5.01 -26.89
CA PRO A 436 -4.58 5.14 -28.15
C PRO A 436 -3.88 3.83 -28.52
N GLU A 437 -3.67 3.60 -29.81
CA GLU A 437 -2.80 2.53 -30.28
C GLU A 437 -1.34 2.79 -29.86
N PRO A 438 -0.54 1.73 -29.68
CA PRO A 438 0.87 1.88 -29.31
C PRO A 438 1.60 2.76 -30.33
N LEU A 439 2.49 3.60 -29.86
CA LEU A 439 3.47 4.28 -30.72
C LEU A 439 4.44 3.23 -31.25
N ASP A 440 4.56 3.10 -32.59
CA ASP A 440 5.52 2.22 -33.25
C ASP A 440 6.97 2.53 -32.89
#